data_bd2beb6cc02da488bffb65309b8d333f
#
_entry.id   bd2beb6cc02da488bffb65309b8d333f
#
_cell.length_a   1.000
_cell.length_b   1.000
_cell.length_c   1.000
_cell.angle_alpha   90.00
_cell.angle_beta   90.00
_cell.angle_gamma   90.00
#
_symmetry.space_group_name_H-M   'P 1'
#
loop_
_entity.id
_entity.type
_entity.pdbx_description
1 polymer ?
#
loop_
_entity_poly.entity_id
_entity_poly.type
_entity_poly.pdbx_seq_one_letter_code
_entity_poly.pdbx_strand_id
1 'polypeptide(L)'
;AEEEKERQIASILSWEIDIIYKILLDSDLGSSLPLSQADFGLWFNHKGRHYFSGIAEVGHISRLIQDFDGIFNQTMRNTRNLNNRSLRVKFLLQIRNTVSQIITLLRELFEEVSRHEVGMDVLTKLLNRRFLPTIFKREIAHANRTGTPLSVLIIDVDKFKEINDTWGP
;
A
#
# COMPACT_ATOMS: atom_id res chain seq x y z
N ALA A 1 5.42 -5.62 -8.93
CA ALA A 1 4.59 -4.63 -8.21
C ALA A 1 3.12 -4.69 -8.69
N GLU A 2 2.84 -4.56 -10.00
CA GLU A 2 1.47 -4.50 -10.53
C GLU A 2 0.64 -5.76 -10.23
N GLU A 3 1.18 -6.95 -10.49
CA GLU A 3 0.52 -8.23 -10.21
C GLU A 3 0.16 -8.39 -8.72
N GLU A 4 1.04 -7.94 -7.82
CA GLU A 4 0.77 -7.98 -6.38
C GLU A 4 -0.35 -7.00 -6.00
N LYS A 5 -0.36 -5.81 -6.59
CA LYS A 5 -1.42 -4.82 -6.39
C LYS A 5 -2.79 -5.41 -6.75
N GLU A 6 -2.91 -5.95 -7.96
CA GLU A 6 -4.17 -6.54 -8.44
C GLU A 6 -4.61 -7.73 -7.58
N ARG A 7 -3.69 -8.56 -7.15
CA ARG A 7 -3.97 -9.69 -6.25
C ARG A 7 -4.53 -9.21 -4.91
N GLN A 8 -3.97 -8.16 -4.32
CA GLN A 8 -4.43 -7.65 -3.04
C GLN A 8 -5.76 -6.91 -3.14
N ILE A 9 -6.00 -6.19 -4.25
CA ILE A 9 -7.31 -5.61 -4.55
C ILE A 9 -8.37 -6.71 -4.70
N ALA A 10 -8.08 -7.78 -5.44
CA ALA A 10 -8.99 -8.91 -5.59
C ALA A 10 -9.28 -9.58 -4.24
N SER A 11 -8.27 -9.73 -3.38
CA SER A 11 -8.42 -10.33 -2.05
C SER A 11 -9.37 -9.54 -1.15
N ILE A 12 -9.23 -8.21 -1.06
CA ILE A 12 -10.13 -7.39 -0.23
C ILE A 12 -11.55 -7.33 -0.81
N LEU A 13 -11.70 -7.31 -2.14
CA LEU A 13 -13.00 -7.35 -2.79
C LEU A 13 -13.69 -8.70 -2.57
N SER A 14 -12.96 -9.80 -2.60
CA SER A 14 -13.51 -11.14 -2.31
C SER A 14 -14.05 -11.22 -0.89
N TRP A 15 -13.32 -10.69 0.08
CA TRP A 15 -13.77 -10.59 1.47
C TRP A 15 -15.03 -9.71 1.59
N GLU A 16 -15.08 -8.55 0.93
CA GLU A 16 -16.25 -7.67 0.89
C GLU A 16 -17.48 -8.40 0.37
N ILE A 17 -17.34 -9.06 -0.77
CA ILE A 17 -18.43 -9.80 -1.42
C ILE A 17 -18.94 -10.91 -0.51
N ASP A 18 -18.07 -11.70 0.10
CA ASP A 18 -18.46 -12.80 0.99
C ASP A 18 -19.31 -12.31 2.16
N ILE A 19 -18.88 -11.24 2.83
CA ILE A 19 -19.63 -10.67 3.96
C ILE A 19 -20.95 -10.07 3.52
N ILE A 20 -20.97 -9.29 2.44
CA ILE A 20 -22.22 -8.72 1.91
C ILE A 20 -23.20 -9.81 1.56
N TYR A 21 -22.73 -10.88 0.91
CA TYR A 21 -23.56 -12.02 0.53
C TYR A 21 -24.17 -12.72 1.75
N LYS A 22 -23.37 -12.97 2.79
CA LYS A 22 -23.83 -13.58 4.04
C LYS A 22 -24.87 -12.69 4.75
N ILE A 23 -24.68 -11.37 4.76
CA ILE A 23 -25.64 -10.42 5.35
C ILE A 23 -26.97 -10.42 4.58
N LEU A 24 -26.92 -10.48 3.25
CA LEU A 24 -28.13 -10.41 2.41
C LEU A 24 -28.94 -11.71 2.43
N LEU A 25 -28.27 -12.84 2.58
CA LEU A 25 -28.92 -14.16 2.59
C LEU A 25 -29.22 -14.68 4.01
N ASP A 26 -29.04 -13.87 5.04
CA ASP A 26 -29.17 -14.28 6.45
C ASP A 26 -28.39 -15.60 6.76
N SER A 27 -27.26 -15.80 6.06
CA SER A 27 -26.43 -16.99 6.25
C SER A 27 -25.44 -16.79 7.40
N ASP A 28 -24.73 -17.87 7.78
CA ASP A 28 -23.85 -17.90 8.94
C ASP A 28 -22.74 -16.80 8.90
N LEU A 29 -23.00 -15.70 9.58
CA LEU A 29 -22.03 -14.63 9.82
C LEU A 29 -20.97 -15.00 10.86
N GLY A 30 -21.24 -16.02 11.68
CA GLY A 30 -20.33 -16.45 12.74
C GLY A 30 -19.00 -17.00 12.22
N SER A 31 -18.97 -17.45 10.96
CA SER A 31 -17.75 -17.88 10.27
C SER A 31 -16.99 -16.75 9.59
N SER A 32 -17.51 -15.52 9.60
CA SER A 32 -16.86 -14.38 8.96
C SER A 32 -15.72 -13.84 9.81
N LEU A 33 -14.60 -13.56 9.16
CA LEU A 33 -13.41 -13.01 9.81
C LEU A 33 -13.40 -11.47 9.73
N PRO A 34 -12.92 -10.78 10.77
CA PRO A 34 -12.63 -9.35 10.68
C PRO A 34 -11.56 -9.10 9.62
N LEU A 35 -11.51 -7.87 9.11
CA LEU A 35 -10.63 -7.54 7.99
C LEU A 35 -9.15 -7.81 8.29
N SER A 36 -8.69 -7.57 9.51
CA SER A 36 -7.31 -7.85 9.93
C SER A 36 -6.92 -9.33 9.88
N GLN A 37 -7.89 -10.24 9.97
CA GLN A 37 -7.68 -11.69 9.96
C GLN A 37 -8.00 -12.31 8.58
N ALA A 38 -8.57 -11.55 7.66
CA ALA A 38 -8.76 -11.96 6.27
C ALA A 38 -7.41 -11.94 5.51
N ASP A 39 -7.36 -12.60 4.36
CA ASP A 39 -6.13 -12.76 3.57
C ASP A 39 -5.44 -11.42 3.27
N PHE A 40 -6.21 -10.39 2.90
CA PHE A 40 -5.69 -9.04 2.70
C PHE A 40 -5.06 -8.47 3.98
N GLY A 41 -5.76 -8.55 5.10
CA GLY A 41 -5.28 -8.02 6.38
C GLY A 41 -4.04 -8.73 6.89
N LEU A 42 -3.98 -10.05 6.75
CA LEU A 42 -2.79 -10.84 7.08
C LEU A 42 -1.61 -10.45 6.18
N TRP A 43 -1.82 -10.36 4.88
CA TRP A 43 -0.78 -9.89 3.96
C TRP A 43 -0.30 -8.50 4.31
N PHE A 44 -1.22 -7.56 4.54
CA PHE A 44 -0.88 -6.18 4.86
C PHE A 44 -0.06 -6.07 6.14
N ASN A 45 -0.45 -6.79 7.20
CA ASN A 45 0.24 -6.75 8.49
C ASN A 45 1.63 -7.40 8.44
N HIS A 46 1.81 -8.50 7.69
CA HIS A 46 3.06 -9.25 7.65
C HIS A 46 4.02 -8.79 6.55
N LYS A 47 3.51 -8.43 5.38
CA LYS A 47 4.31 -8.05 4.20
C LYS A 47 4.12 -6.61 3.79
N GLY A 48 2.87 -6.15 3.66
CA GLY A 48 2.54 -4.83 3.13
C GLY A 48 3.17 -3.71 3.95
N ARG A 49 3.04 -3.72 5.27
CA ARG A 49 3.64 -2.71 6.15
C ARG A 49 5.16 -2.63 6.05
N HIS A 50 5.81 -3.75 5.79
CA HIS A 50 7.26 -3.79 5.59
C HIS A 50 7.65 -3.32 4.19
N TYR A 51 6.91 -3.77 3.18
CA TYR A 51 7.13 -3.40 1.78
C TYR A 51 6.97 -1.90 1.53
N PHE A 52 5.99 -1.26 2.20
CA PHE A 52 5.72 0.17 2.11
C PHE A 52 6.29 0.98 3.30
N SER A 53 7.30 0.47 3.99
CA SER A 53 7.83 1.15 5.18
C SER A 53 8.33 2.56 4.85
N GLY A 54 7.98 3.51 5.72
CA GLY A 54 8.34 4.92 5.54
C GLY A 54 7.32 5.76 4.76
N ILE A 55 6.26 5.16 4.24
CA ILE A 55 5.17 5.88 3.55
C ILE A 55 4.02 6.12 4.53
N ALA A 56 3.53 7.36 4.60
CA ALA A 56 2.54 7.77 5.62
C ALA A 56 1.18 7.05 5.48
N GLU A 57 0.78 6.73 4.26
CA GLU A 57 -0.48 6.05 3.91
C GLU A 57 -0.61 4.67 4.54
N VAL A 58 0.50 4.00 4.86
CA VAL A 58 0.52 2.73 5.60
C VAL A 58 -0.17 2.87 6.96
N GLY A 59 0.08 3.98 7.64
CA GLY A 59 -0.57 4.30 8.92
C GLY A 59 -2.08 4.53 8.76
N HIS A 60 -2.52 5.08 7.63
CA HIS A 60 -3.94 5.30 7.35
C HIS A 60 -4.66 3.97 7.11
N ILE A 61 -4.11 3.07 6.29
CA ILE A 61 -4.69 1.74 6.08
C ILE A 61 -4.76 0.96 7.39
N SER A 62 -3.71 1.00 8.21
CA SER A 62 -3.69 0.33 9.52
C SER A 62 -4.84 0.81 10.42
N ARG A 63 -5.10 2.13 10.47
CA ARG A 63 -6.21 2.70 11.24
C ARG A 63 -7.57 2.30 10.68
N LEU A 64 -7.76 2.36 9.36
CA LEU A 64 -9.01 1.93 8.72
C LEU A 64 -9.34 0.47 9.04
N ILE A 65 -8.36 -0.42 9.02
CA ILE A 65 -8.55 -1.83 9.39
C ILE A 65 -8.96 -1.94 10.85
N GLN A 66 -8.26 -1.27 11.78
CA GLN A 66 -8.54 -1.34 13.21
C GLN A 66 -9.92 -0.78 13.56
N ASP A 67 -10.26 0.40 13.02
CA ASP A 67 -11.54 1.06 13.26
C ASP A 67 -12.69 0.22 12.73
N PHE A 68 -12.54 -0.34 11.53
CA PHE A 68 -13.54 -1.22 10.96
C PHE A 68 -13.69 -2.52 11.74
N ASP A 69 -12.60 -3.15 12.18
CA ASP A 69 -12.65 -4.37 12.99
C ASP A 69 -13.36 -4.16 14.32
N GLY A 70 -13.24 -2.97 14.90
CA GLY A 70 -14.03 -2.57 16.08
C GLY A 70 -15.54 -2.60 15.79
N ILE A 71 -15.95 -1.98 14.69
CA ILE A 71 -17.35 -1.96 14.24
C ILE A 71 -17.82 -3.38 13.89
N PHE A 72 -17.03 -4.12 13.15
CA PHE A 72 -17.31 -5.50 12.76
C PHE A 72 -17.54 -6.39 13.98
N ASN A 73 -16.61 -6.41 14.92
CA ASN A 73 -16.71 -7.22 16.13
C ASN A 73 -17.91 -6.84 17.00
N GLN A 74 -18.22 -5.54 17.11
CA GLN A 74 -19.41 -5.08 17.80
C GLN A 74 -20.70 -5.57 17.13
N THR A 75 -20.75 -5.54 15.79
CA THR A 75 -21.90 -6.01 15.01
C THR A 75 -22.05 -7.53 15.12
N MET A 76 -20.95 -8.26 15.07
CA MET A 76 -20.95 -9.73 15.20
C MET A 76 -21.38 -10.22 16.59
N ARG A 77 -21.13 -9.47 17.64
CA ARG A 77 -21.62 -9.77 19.00
C ARG A 77 -23.14 -9.67 19.12
N ASN A 78 -23.78 -8.87 18.26
CA ASN A 78 -25.22 -8.68 18.26
C ASN A 78 -25.80 -8.65 16.83
N THR A 79 -25.73 -9.79 16.15
CA THR A 79 -26.22 -9.95 14.78
C THR A 79 -27.73 -9.67 14.62
N ARG A 80 -28.51 -9.76 15.72
CA ARG A 80 -29.94 -9.39 15.71
C ARG A 80 -30.17 -7.95 15.25
N ASN A 81 -29.20 -7.07 15.45
CA ASN A 81 -29.28 -5.69 14.95
C ASN A 81 -29.36 -5.64 13.42
N LEU A 82 -28.84 -6.63 12.72
CA LEU A 82 -28.91 -6.71 11.26
C LEU A 82 -30.31 -7.04 10.74
N ASN A 83 -31.23 -7.51 11.59
CA ASN A 83 -32.65 -7.64 11.24
C ASN A 83 -33.31 -6.26 11.06
N ASN A 84 -32.76 -5.22 11.70
CA ASN A 84 -33.18 -3.86 11.44
C ASN A 84 -32.60 -3.38 10.11
N ARG A 85 -33.48 -3.07 9.14
CA ARG A 85 -33.10 -2.63 7.80
C ARG A 85 -32.13 -1.43 7.82
N SER A 86 -32.38 -0.44 8.67
CA SER A 86 -31.55 0.77 8.75
C SER A 86 -30.14 0.45 9.24
N LEU A 87 -30.01 -0.37 10.27
CA LEU A 87 -28.71 -0.79 10.82
C LEU A 87 -27.95 -1.68 9.83
N ARG A 88 -28.67 -2.58 9.14
CA ARG A 88 -28.10 -3.41 8.08
C ARG A 88 -27.54 -2.56 6.94
N VAL A 89 -28.30 -1.62 6.42
CA VAL A 89 -27.85 -0.71 5.35
C VAL A 89 -26.65 0.11 5.82
N LYS A 90 -26.68 0.64 7.04
CA LYS A 90 -25.56 1.40 7.61
C LYS A 90 -24.28 0.54 7.65
N PHE A 91 -24.38 -0.69 8.10
CA PHE A 91 -23.23 -1.60 8.17
C PHE A 91 -22.69 -1.95 6.78
N LEU A 92 -23.57 -2.25 5.80
CA LEU A 92 -23.16 -2.48 4.41
C LEU A 92 -22.44 -1.27 3.80
N LEU A 93 -22.90 -0.05 4.06
CA LEU A 93 -22.23 1.17 3.62
C LEU A 93 -20.88 1.36 4.31
N GLN A 94 -20.74 1.00 5.58
CA GLN A 94 -19.46 1.04 6.29
C GLN A 94 -18.43 0.09 5.67
N ILE A 95 -18.84 -1.15 5.36
CA ILE A 95 -17.99 -2.13 4.64
C ILE A 95 -17.52 -1.50 3.32
N ARG A 96 -18.45 -1.05 2.49
CA ARG A 96 -18.15 -0.50 1.17
C ARG A 96 -17.21 0.71 1.24
N ASN A 97 -17.48 1.63 2.14
CA ASN A 97 -16.66 2.84 2.30
C ASN A 97 -15.24 2.50 2.77
N THR A 98 -15.09 1.60 3.73
CA THR A 98 -13.78 1.18 4.23
C THR A 98 -12.97 0.50 3.13
N VAL A 99 -13.57 -0.45 2.42
CA VAL A 99 -12.89 -1.16 1.31
C VAL A 99 -12.49 -0.18 0.20
N SER A 100 -13.38 0.73 -0.19
CA SER A 100 -13.07 1.74 -1.21
C SER A 100 -11.89 2.65 -0.82
N GLN A 101 -11.85 3.12 0.43
CA GLN A 101 -10.75 3.94 0.92
C GLN A 101 -9.44 3.15 0.95
N ILE A 102 -9.45 1.90 1.42
CA ILE A 102 -8.25 1.05 1.45
C ILE A 102 -7.74 0.80 0.03
N ILE A 103 -8.61 0.50 -0.94
CA ILE A 103 -8.21 0.29 -2.34
C ILE A 103 -7.56 1.56 -2.93
N THR A 104 -8.12 2.74 -2.65
CA THR A 104 -7.54 4.01 -3.10
C THR A 104 -6.13 4.20 -2.53
N LEU A 105 -5.98 4.08 -1.22
CA LEU A 105 -4.68 4.21 -0.56
C LEU A 105 -3.68 3.13 -1.01
N LEU A 106 -4.16 1.91 -1.25
CA LEU A 106 -3.31 0.82 -1.73
C LEU A 106 -2.75 1.12 -3.14
N ARG A 107 -3.58 1.67 -4.03
CA ARG A 107 -3.13 2.12 -5.35
C ARG A 107 -2.07 3.22 -5.24
N GLU A 108 -2.29 4.20 -4.39
CA GLU A 108 -1.33 5.28 -4.13
C GLU A 108 0.00 4.74 -3.61
N LEU A 109 -0.02 3.76 -2.68
CA LEU A 109 1.18 3.10 -2.17
C LEU A 109 1.97 2.39 -3.27
N PHE A 110 1.30 1.63 -4.12
CA PHE A 110 1.97 0.92 -5.22
C PHE A 110 2.50 1.88 -6.29
N GLU A 111 1.80 2.98 -6.57
CA GLU A 111 2.28 4.03 -7.47
C GLU A 111 3.52 4.74 -6.90
N GLU A 112 3.55 5.00 -5.59
CA GLU A 112 4.71 5.60 -4.93
C GLU A 112 5.93 4.70 -5.02
N VAL A 113 5.77 3.39 -4.69
CA VAL A 113 6.87 2.41 -4.84
C VAL A 113 7.32 2.31 -6.29
N SER A 114 6.39 2.24 -7.25
CA SER A 114 6.74 2.18 -8.68
C SER A 114 7.47 3.44 -9.14
N ARG A 115 7.12 4.60 -8.63
CA ARG A 115 7.87 5.85 -8.87
C ARG A 115 9.30 5.76 -8.32
N HIS A 116 9.48 5.16 -7.15
CA HIS A 116 10.80 4.92 -6.57
C HIS A 116 11.59 3.87 -7.35
N GLU A 117 10.95 2.77 -7.78
CA GLU A 117 11.61 1.74 -8.60
C GLU A 117 12.02 2.27 -9.97
N VAL A 118 11.19 3.09 -10.62
CA VAL A 118 11.54 3.80 -11.87
C VAL A 118 12.64 4.85 -11.64
N GLY A 119 12.86 5.24 -10.39
CA GLY A 119 13.93 6.14 -9.97
C GLY A 119 15.31 5.52 -9.91
N MET A 120 15.41 4.19 -9.92
CA MET A 120 16.67 3.46 -9.87
C MET A 120 16.96 2.81 -11.23
N ASP A 121 18.23 2.83 -11.63
CA ASP A 121 18.70 2.06 -12.77
C ASP A 121 18.62 0.56 -12.46
N VAL A 122 18.00 -0.22 -13.34
CA VAL A 122 17.71 -1.63 -13.11
C VAL A 122 18.97 -2.47 -12.95
N LEU A 123 20.04 -2.09 -13.65
CA LEU A 123 21.31 -2.81 -13.67
C LEU A 123 22.19 -2.45 -12.49
N THR A 124 22.43 -1.16 -12.28
CA THR A 124 23.39 -0.66 -11.28
C THR A 124 22.77 -0.43 -9.91
N LYS A 125 21.43 -0.39 -9.81
CA LYS A 125 20.68 0.01 -8.61
C LYS A 125 21.01 1.43 -8.12
N LEU A 126 21.60 2.24 -8.99
CA LEU A 126 21.86 3.65 -8.71
C LEU A 126 20.63 4.48 -9.06
N LEU A 127 20.54 5.64 -8.41
CA LEU A 127 19.45 6.59 -8.66
C LEU A 127 19.55 7.17 -10.08
N ASN A 128 18.42 7.13 -10.81
CA ASN A 128 18.32 7.71 -12.13
C ASN A 128 18.51 9.24 -12.05
N ARG A 129 19.15 9.83 -13.07
CA ARG A 129 19.38 11.27 -13.20
C ARG A 129 18.14 12.16 -12.98
N ARG A 130 16.93 11.62 -13.21
CA ARG A 130 15.67 12.34 -12.99
C ARG A 130 15.45 12.76 -11.54
N PHE A 131 15.99 12.00 -10.60
CA PHE A 131 15.88 12.28 -9.16
C PHE A 131 16.97 13.20 -8.61
N LEU A 132 18.00 13.45 -9.40
CA LEU A 132 19.12 14.29 -9.01
C LEU A 132 18.69 15.66 -8.46
N PRO A 133 17.76 16.43 -9.09
CA PRO A 133 17.32 17.73 -8.56
C PRO A 133 16.66 17.61 -7.17
N THR A 134 15.87 16.58 -6.94
CA THR A 134 15.19 16.35 -5.65
C THR A 134 16.19 15.99 -4.56
N ILE A 135 17.14 15.11 -4.88
CA ILE A 135 18.21 14.73 -3.95
C ILE A 135 19.10 15.91 -3.63
N PHE A 136 19.50 16.69 -4.63
CA PHE A 136 20.28 17.90 -4.41
C PHE A 136 19.60 18.87 -3.45
N LYS A 137 18.31 19.15 -3.65
CA LYS A 137 17.56 20.03 -2.74
C LYS A 137 17.59 19.50 -1.30
N ARG A 138 17.40 18.21 -1.11
CA ARG A 138 17.42 17.56 0.20
C ARG A 138 18.78 17.64 0.86
N GLU A 139 19.85 17.29 0.12
CA GLU A 139 21.21 17.27 0.66
C GLU A 139 21.74 18.68 0.93
N ILE A 140 21.41 19.67 0.08
CA ILE A 140 21.73 21.09 0.34
C ILE A 140 21.01 21.58 1.61
N ALA A 141 19.70 21.26 1.75
CA ALA A 141 18.96 21.63 2.95
C ALA A 141 19.52 20.96 4.21
N HIS A 142 19.97 19.70 4.09
CA HIS A 142 20.64 18.99 5.18
C HIS A 142 21.96 19.64 5.55
N ALA A 143 22.85 19.89 4.58
CA ALA A 143 24.14 20.55 4.76
C ALA A 143 23.99 21.93 5.43
N ASN A 144 23.03 22.73 4.96
CA ASN A 144 22.74 24.03 5.55
C ASN A 144 22.26 23.93 7.00
N ARG A 145 21.45 22.95 7.34
CA ARG A 145 20.92 22.76 8.69
C ARG A 145 21.98 22.24 9.66
N THR A 146 22.86 21.38 9.20
CA THR A 146 23.88 20.70 10.04
C THR A 146 25.24 21.43 10.02
N GLY A 147 25.44 22.41 9.14
CA GLY A 147 26.72 23.05 8.95
C GLY A 147 27.80 22.17 8.33
N THR A 148 27.40 21.03 7.72
CA THR A 148 28.34 20.08 7.10
C THR A 148 28.57 20.45 5.63
N PRO A 149 29.83 20.34 5.11
CA PRO A 149 30.08 20.58 3.70
C PRO A 149 29.44 19.53 2.81
N LEU A 150 28.91 19.94 1.66
CA LEU A 150 28.42 19.07 0.60
C LEU A 150 29.39 19.15 -0.58
N SER A 151 29.86 18.00 -1.06
CA SER A 151 30.69 17.87 -2.26
C SER A 151 29.94 17.08 -3.33
N VAL A 152 30.18 17.44 -4.58
CA VAL A 152 29.60 16.74 -5.74
C VAL A 152 30.74 16.20 -6.59
N LEU A 153 30.69 14.92 -6.92
CA LEU A 153 31.62 14.26 -7.80
C LEU A 153 30.91 13.78 -9.05
N ILE A 154 31.42 14.10 -10.22
CA ILE A 154 30.95 13.61 -11.51
C ILE A 154 32.00 12.63 -12.03
N ILE A 155 31.55 11.40 -12.33
CA ILE A 155 32.42 10.35 -12.84
C ILE A 155 31.85 9.92 -14.20
N ASP A 156 32.73 9.80 -15.20
CA ASP A 156 32.41 9.27 -16.52
C ASP A 156 33.43 8.18 -16.90
N VAL A 157 32.99 7.20 -17.66
CA VAL A 157 33.86 6.10 -18.13
C VAL A 157 34.31 6.43 -19.54
N ASP A 158 35.62 6.66 -19.69
CA ASP A 158 36.21 6.94 -21.00
C ASP A 158 35.96 5.76 -21.96
N LYS A 159 35.53 6.09 -23.17
CA LYS A 159 35.33 5.12 -24.26
C LYS A 159 34.35 3.97 -23.94
N PHE A 160 33.38 4.21 -23.07
CA PHE A 160 32.39 3.18 -22.66
C PHE A 160 31.69 2.54 -23.85
N LYS A 161 31.41 3.30 -24.91
CA LYS A 161 30.84 2.78 -26.13
C LYS A 161 31.72 1.72 -26.81
N GLU A 162 33.03 1.99 -26.91
CA GLU A 162 33.98 1.04 -27.50
C GLU A 162 34.05 -0.29 -26.70
N ILE A 163 33.92 -0.20 -25.37
CA ILE A 163 33.87 -1.37 -24.49
C ILE A 163 32.63 -2.19 -24.77
N ASN A 164 31.45 -1.56 -24.83
CA ASN A 164 30.18 -2.25 -25.11
C ASN A 164 30.15 -2.85 -26.52
N ASP A 165 30.68 -2.16 -27.51
CA ASP A 165 30.72 -2.65 -28.90
C ASP A 165 31.64 -3.86 -29.04
N THR A 166 32.67 -4.00 -28.18
CA THR A 166 33.65 -5.07 -28.22
C THR A 166 33.28 -6.27 -27.34
N TRP A 167 32.73 -6.02 -26.16
CA TRP A 167 32.51 -7.03 -25.11
C TRP A 167 31.02 -7.27 -24.79
N GLY A 168 30.12 -6.51 -25.40
CA GLY A 168 28.70 -6.56 -25.13
C GLY A 168 28.27 -5.69 -23.93
N PRO A 169 26.96 -5.44 -23.78
CA PRO A 169 26.41 -4.68 -22.66
C PRO A 169 26.47 -5.48 -21.35
#